data_f325ed3bf5ab1ccd2b7498c6f31a309a
#
_entry.id   f325ed3bf5ab1ccd2b7498c6f31a309a
#
_cell.length_a   1.000
_cell.length_b   1.000
_cell.length_c   1.000
_cell.angle_alpha   90.00
_cell.angle_beta   90.00
_cell.angle_gamma   90.00
#
_symmetry.space_group_name_H-M   'P 1'
#
loop_
_entity.id
_entity.type
_entity.pdbx_description
1 polymer ?
#
loop_
_entity_poly.entity_id
_entity_poly.type
_entity_poly.pdbx_seq_one_letter_code
_entity_poly.pdbx_strand_id
1 'polypeptide(L)'
;MQLIPDSFIAPVRLWLLLGVAALAVIYVISQLRRRTYAMRFTNLELLDKVAPSRPGWRRHLPAAGFILALAALVVGFARPSQDTEVPKEQATVIMAIDTSLSMQANDVSPSRLDGAKEAATGFVEDLPESLNLGLVSFNGVATIRVQPSTNHQAAIAVIDSLELGPATAIGEAIFAALDAVELVQTDENGETPPARIVLMSDGETTVGRADQDAIEAAQQAGIAVSTIAFGTNDGVIEIPEQGIVPVPVNRDKLQVIANATGGQFFAASSTSELAAVYEDIGSQISFETIKDEISPSYTAIGLILLTLSAAMSLLWFSRLP
;
A
#
# COMPACT_ATOMS: atom_id res chain seq x y z
N MET A 1 -16.66 -10.27 -0.72
CA MET A 1 -15.83 -10.85 -1.80
C MET A 1 -16.17 -10.10 -3.08
N GLN A 2 -15.35 -9.15 -3.47
CA GLN A 2 -15.55 -8.42 -4.72
C GLN A 2 -15.12 -9.34 -5.88
N LEU A 3 -16.03 -9.57 -6.82
CA LEU A 3 -15.77 -10.42 -7.99
C LEU A 3 -15.27 -9.63 -9.21
N ILE A 4 -15.04 -8.32 -9.05
CA ILE A 4 -14.57 -7.45 -10.13
C ILE A 4 -13.04 -7.32 -9.97
N PRO A 5 -12.25 -7.72 -10.97
CA PRO A 5 -10.80 -7.56 -10.92
C PRO A 5 -10.41 -6.11 -11.20
N ASP A 6 -9.42 -5.60 -10.45
CA ASP A 6 -8.82 -4.29 -10.69
C ASP A 6 -7.81 -4.34 -11.85
N SER A 7 -7.13 -5.48 -11.99
CA SER A 7 -6.16 -5.69 -13.05
C SER A 7 -6.03 -7.18 -13.42
N PHE A 8 -5.26 -7.47 -14.48
CA PHE A 8 -4.92 -8.83 -14.90
C PHE A 8 -3.40 -8.98 -14.96
N ILE A 9 -2.88 -10.02 -14.31
CA ILE A 9 -1.42 -10.32 -14.34
C ILE A 9 -1.00 -10.79 -15.73
N ALA A 10 -1.88 -11.48 -16.46
CA ALA A 10 -1.60 -11.98 -17.81
C ALA A 10 -2.68 -11.57 -18.83
N PRO A 11 -2.82 -10.27 -19.17
CA PRO A 11 -3.90 -9.75 -20.00
C PRO A 11 -3.89 -10.33 -21.43
N VAL A 12 -2.73 -10.73 -21.94
CA VAL A 12 -2.60 -11.36 -23.26
C VAL A 12 -3.48 -12.62 -23.39
N ARG A 13 -3.71 -13.35 -22.30
CA ARG A 13 -4.55 -14.56 -22.32
C ARG A 13 -6.02 -14.27 -22.57
N LEU A 14 -6.50 -13.04 -22.38
CA LEU A 14 -7.87 -12.64 -22.71
C LEU A 14 -8.18 -12.76 -24.21
N TRP A 15 -7.16 -12.79 -25.09
CA TRP A 15 -7.36 -13.07 -26.51
C TRP A 15 -8.06 -14.42 -26.77
N LEU A 16 -7.97 -15.37 -25.84
CA LEU A 16 -8.70 -16.63 -25.91
C LEU A 16 -10.24 -16.45 -25.89
N LEU A 17 -10.73 -15.31 -25.35
CA LEU A 17 -12.16 -14.98 -25.43
C LEU A 17 -12.64 -14.83 -26.87
N LEU A 18 -11.78 -14.45 -27.80
CA LEU A 18 -12.13 -14.45 -29.24
C LEU A 18 -12.41 -15.86 -29.75
N GLY A 19 -11.68 -16.86 -29.26
CA GLY A 19 -11.95 -18.26 -29.55
C GLY A 19 -13.33 -18.71 -29.00
N VAL A 20 -13.65 -18.29 -27.78
CA VAL A 20 -14.97 -18.54 -27.17
C VAL A 20 -16.08 -17.85 -27.96
N ALA A 21 -15.86 -16.59 -28.38
CA ALA A 21 -16.79 -15.86 -29.24
C ALA A 21 -16.99 -16.54 -30.61
N ALA A 22 -15.91 -17.04 -31.22
CA ALA A 22 -15.98 -17.80 -32.48
C ALA A 22 -16.81 -19.08 -32.31
N LEU A 23 -16.63 -19.82 -31.21
CA LEU A 23 -17.47 -20.99 -30.90
C LEU A 23 -18.95 -20.62 -30.76
N ALA A 24 -19.26 -19.52 -30.09
CA ALA A 24 -20.63 -19.02 -29.96
C ALA A 24 -21.24 -18.69 -31.35
N VAL A 25 -20.49 -18.02 -32.19
CA VAL A 25 -20.91 -17.69 -33.58
C VAL A 25 -21.14 -18.96 -34.42
N ILE A 26 -20.23 -19.92 -34.38
CA ILE A 26 -20.34 -21.19 -35.07
C ILE A 26 -21.60 -21.95 -34.60
N TYR A 27 -21.85 -21.95 -33.27
CA TYR A 27 -23.06 -22.53 -32.71
C TYR A 27 -24.33 -21.89 -33.29
N VAL A 28 -24.43 -20.55 -33.29
CA VAL A 28 -25.58 -19.83 -33.83
C VAL A 28 -25.75 -20.09 -35.31
N ILE A 29 -24.70 -20.03 -36.12
CA ILE A 29 -24.74 -20.32 -37.56
C ILE A 29 -25.23 -21.76 -37.82
N SER A 30 -24.73 -22.74 -37.05
CA SER A 30 -25.15 -24.13 -37.19
C SER A 30 -26.63 -24.33 -36.91
N GLN A 31 -27.18 -23.60 -35.93
CA GLN A 31 -28.61 -23.64 -35.61
C GLN A 31 -29.48 -23.00 -36.71
N LEU A 32 -29.02 -21.89 -37.30
CA LEU A 32 -29.71 -21.24 -38.42
C LEU A 32 -29.73 -22.12 -39.65
N ARG A 33 -28.61 -22.77 -39.98
CA ARG A 33 -28.53 -23.70 -41.13
C ARG A 33 -29.42 -24.94 -40.95
N ARG A 34 -29.51 -25.52 -39.76
CA ARG A 34 -30.39 -26.66 -39.47
C ARG A 34 -31.86 -26.32 -39.69
N ARG A 35 -32.34 -25.13 -39.46
CA ARG A 35 -33.71 -24.69 -39.74
C ARG A 35 -34.03 -24.71 -41.24
N THR A 36 -33.06 -24.45 -42.09
CA THR A 36 -33.25 -24.37 -43.54
C THR A 36 -33.38 -25.75 -44.19
N TYR A 37 -32.75 -26.80 -43.62
CA TYR A 37 -32.84 -28.16 -44.11
C TYR A 37 -34.13 -28.90 -43.71
N ALA A 38 -34.79 -28.47 -42.62
CA ALA A 38 -36.01 -29.14 -42.10
C ALA A 38 -37.29 -28.92 -42.96
N MET A 39 -37.25 -28.02 -43.96
CA MET A 39 -38.42 -27.64 -44.75
C MET A 39 -38.63 -28.47 -46.06
N ARG A 40 -37.91 -29.58 -46.27
CA ARG A 40 -37.98 -30.36 -47.51
C ARG A 40 -38.73 -31.70 -47.40
N PHE A 41 -39.49 -31.96 -46.32
CA PHE A 41 -40.27 -33.18 -46.20
C PHE A 41 -41.75 -32.94 -46.50
N THR A 42 -42.29 -33.67 -47.46
CA THR A 42 -43.57 -33.44 -48.11
C THR A 42 -44.78 -34.08 -47.39
N ASN A 43 -44.64 -34.61 -46.18
CA ASN A 43 -45.77 -35.22 -45.47
C ASN A 43 -45.80 -34.84 -43.99
N LEU A 44 -46.50 -33.77 -43.65
CA LEU A 44 -46.56 -33.14 -42.31
C LEU A 44 -47.45 -33.95 -41.33
N GLU A 45 -48.44 -34.71 -41.79
CA GLU A 45 -49.41 -35.41 -40.93
C GLU A 45 -48.83 -36.66 -40.22
N LEU A 46 -47.87 -37.32 -40.82
CA LEU A 46 -47.16 -38.46 -40.20
C LEU A 46 -46.07 -38.05 -39.25
N LEU A 47 -45.50 -36.84 -39.45
CA LEU A 47 -44.40 -36.35 -38.61
C LEU A 47 -44.89 -35.88 -37.23
N ASP A 48 -46.09 -35.31 -37.13
CA ASP A 48 -46.67 -34.84 -35.84
C ASP A 48 -47.06 -36.02 -34.92
N LYS A 49 -47.30 -37.22 -35.46
CA LYS A 49 -47.61 -38.41 -34.64
C LYS A 49 -46.40 -39.18 -34.15
N VAL A 50 -45.22 -38.98 -34.75
CA VAL A 50 -43.99 -39.74 -34.41
C VAL A 50 -42.94 -38.85 -33.72
N ALA A 51 -42.99 -37.54 -33.84
CA ALA A 51 -42.08 -36.65 -33.21
C ALA A 51 -42.71 -35.93 -31.99
N PRO A 52 -42.63 -36.51 -30.80
CA PRO A 52 -43.14 -35.83 -29.61
C PRO A 52 -42.29 -34.62 -29.29
N SER A 53 -42.97 -33.45 -29.34
CA SER A 53 -42.50 -32.14 -28.86
C SER A 53 -41.22 -31.57 -29.51
N ARG A 54 -41.38 -30.46 -30.23
CA ARG A 54 -40.29 -29.60 -30.70
C ARG A 54 -39.45 -29.22 -29.49
N PRO A 55 -38.15 -29.53 -29.47
CA PRO A 55 -37.32 -29.09 -28.36
C PRO A 55 -37.26 -27.56 -28.35
N GLY A 56 -37.94 -26.95 -27.38
CA GLY A 56 -38.05 -25.51 -27.22
C GLY A 56 -36.69 -24.87 -26.89
N TRP A 57 -36.72 -23.61 -26.45
CA TRP A 57 -35.52 -22.81 -26.07
C TRP A 57 -34.60 -23.54 -25.06
N ARG A 58 -35.11 -24.51 -24.28
CA ARG A 58 -34.39 -25.32 -23.30
C ARG A 58 -33.17 -26.02 -23.88
N ARG A 59 -33.16 -26.36 -25.17
CA ARG A 59 -32.00 -26.98 -25.84
C ARG A 59 -30.76 -26.07 -25.92
N HIS A 60 -30.96 -24.74 -25.82
CA HIS A 60 -29.88 -23.79 -25.91
C HIS A 60 -29.21 -23.52 -24.56
N LEU A 61 -29.86 -23.86 -23.44
CA LEU A 61 -29.34 -23.64 -22.09
C LEU A 61 -28.01 -24.37 -21.82
N PRO A 62 -27.85 -25.67 -22.14
CA PRO A 62 -26.57 -26.33 -21.94
C PRO A 62 -25.44 -25.72 -22.77
N ALA A 63 -25.73 -25.33 -24.02
CA ALA A 63 -24.73 -24.69 -24.87
C ALA A 63 -24.33 -23.31 -24.37
N ALA A 64 -25.31 -22.52 -23.93
CA ALA A 64 -25.04 -21.21 -23.32
C ALA A 64 -24.25 -21.35 -22.02
N GLY A 65 -24.63 -22.30 -21.15
CA GLY A 65 -23.90 -22.59 -19.92
C GLY A 65 -22.46 -23.02 -20.18
N PHE A 66 -22.24 -23.85 -21.22
CA PHE A 66 -20.89 -24.26 -21.61
C PHE A 66 -20.04 -23.10 -22.12
N ILE A 67 -20.60 -22.21 -22.96
CA ILE A 67 -19.89 -21.03 -23.47
C ILE A 67 -19.54 -20.07 -22.32
N LEU A 68 -20.47 -19.86 -21.37
CA LEU A 68 -20.23 -19.03 -20.19
C LEU A 68 -19.16 -19.65 -19.28
N ALA A 69 -19.19 -20.98 -19.11
CA ALA A 69 -18.17 -21.70 -18.36
C ALA A 69 -16.77 -21.52 -18.98
N LEU A 70 -16.66 -21.66 -20.30
CA LEU A 70 -15.40 -21.41 -21.01
C LEU A 70 -14.93 -19.97 -20.85
N ALA A 71 -15.84 -18.99 -20.95
CA ALA A 71 -15.49 -17.59 -20.75
C ALA A 71 -14.96 -17.35 -19.32
N ALA A 72 -15.63 -17.88 -18.29
CA ALA A 72 -15.18 -17.78 -16.91
C ALA A 72 -13.80 -18.44 -16.69
N LEU A 73 -13.56 -19.60 -17.27
CA LEU A 73 -12.27 -20.29 -17.20
C LEU A 73 -11.16 -19.51 -17.90
N VAL A 74 -11.44 -18.88 -19.05
CA VAL A 74 -10.47 -18.01 -19.75
C VAL A 74 -10.14 -16.78 -18.93
N VAL A 75 -11.15 -16.16 -18.29
CA VAL A 75 -10.92 -15.05 -17.37
C VAL A 75 -10.05 -15.49 -16.19
N GLY A 76 -10.37 -16.62 -15.56
CA GLY A 76 -9.54 -17.20 -14.50
C GLY A 76 -8.10 -17.48 -14.96
N PHE A 77 -7.92 -17.98 -16.18
CA PHE A 77 -6.61 -18.23 -16.77
C PHE A 77 -5.81 -16.94 -17.06
N ALA A 78 -6.48 -15.80 -17.24
CA ALA A 78 -5.84 -14.50 -17.40
C ALA A 78 -5.28 -13.95 -16.07
N ARG A 79 -5.44 -14.66 -14.95
CA ARG A 79 -4.97 -14.31 -13.61
C ARG A 79 -5.48 -12.93 -13.18
N PRO A 80 -6.81 -12.81 -12.99
CA PRO A 80 -7.39 -11.59 -12.43
C PRO A 80 -6.84 -11.34 -11.03
N SER A 81 -6.48 -10.09 -10.74
CA SER A 81 -5.93 -9.67 -9.46
C SER A 81 -6.71 -8.50 -8.89
N GLN A 82 -6.74 -8.44 -7.58
CA GLN A 82 -7.21 -7.29 -6.80
C GLN A 82 -6.04 -6.68 -6.04
N ASP A 83 -6.06 -5.37 -5.93
CA ASP A 83 -5.12 -4.65 -5.09
C ASP A 83 -5.60 -4.80 -3.64
N THR A 84 -4.84 -5.54 -2.83
CA THR A 84 -5.13 -5.78 -1.42
C THR A 84 -4.04 -5.16 -0.58
N GLU A 85 -4.41 -4.31 0.36
CA GLU A 85 -3.48 -3.78 1.35
C GLU A 85 -3.18 -4.87 2.37
N VAL A 86 -1.93 -5.28 2.46
CA VAL A 86 -1.45 -6.24 3.46
C VAL A 86 -0.50 -5.53 4.39
N PRO A 87 -0.60 -5.77 5.70
CA PRO A 87 0.39 -5.25 6.63
C PRO A 87 1.78 -5.76 6.24
N LYS A 88 2.77 -4.87 6.19
CA LYS A 88 4.16 -5.28 6.05
C LYS A 88 4.56 -6.07 7.27
N GLU A 89 5.01 -7.30 7.08
CA GLU A 89 5.41 -8.16 8.20
C GLU A 89 6.67 -7.64 8.91
N GLN A 90 7.53 -6.91 8.18
CA GLN A 90 8.74 -6.31 8.73
C GLN A 90 9.08 -5.04 7.96
N ALA A 91 9.11 -3.91 8.64
CA ALA A 91 9.68 -2.66 8.17
C ALA A 91 10.32 -1.94 9.35
N THR A 92 11.26 -1.04 9.08
CA THR A 92 11.96 -0.27 10.10
C THR A 92 11.67 1.20 9.96
N VAL A 93 11.28 1.84 11.04
CA VAL A 93 11.08 3.29 11.13
C VAL A 93 12.11 3.86 12.09
N ILE A 94 12.88 4.84 11.65
CA ILE A 94 13.75 5.61 12.53
C ILE A 94 13.16 7.00 12.69
N MET A 95 12.70 7.31 13.90
CA MET A 95 12.27 8.64 14.25
C MET A 95 13.49 9.47 14.67
N ALA A 96 13.72 10.61 14.02
CA ALA A 96 14.72 11.59 14.41
C ALA A 96 14.00 12.85 14.92
N ILE A 97 14.10 13.13 16.21
CA ILE A 97 13.41 14.22 16.88
C ILE A 97 14.41 15.32 17.25
N ASP A 98 14.14 16.53 16.77
CA ASP A 98 14.89 17.73 17.11
C ASP A 98 14.63 18.11 18.57
N THR A 99 15.71 18.27 19.31
CA THR A 99 15.72 18.72 20.70
C THR A 99 16.53 19.99 20.87
N SER A 100 16.70 20.80 19.81
CA SER A 100 17.41 22.10 19.87
C SER A 100 16.65 23.14 20.67
N LEU A 101 17.33 24.25 21.02
CA LEU A 101 16.70 25.31 21.80
C LEU A 101 15.51 25.97 21.13
N SER A 102 15.44 26.00 19.81
CA SER A 102 14.28 26.49 19.06
C SER A 102 13.00 25.71 19.36
N MET A 103 13.12 24.47 19.79
CA MET A 103 11.98 23.62 20.22
C MET A 103 11.39 24.05 21.57
N GLN A 104 12.01 25.01 22.25
CA GLN A 104 11.44 25.71 23.44
C GLN A 104 10.31 26.69 23.05
N ALA A 105 10.22 27.08 21.79
CA ALA A 105 9.21 28.02 21.32
C ALA A 105 7.79 27.57 21.69
N ASN A 106 6.94 28.53 22.06
CA ASN A 106 5.57 28.31 22.51
C ASN A 106 4.53 28.76 21.47
N ASP A 107 4.94 28.89 20.22
CA ASP A 107 4.05 29.09 19.08
C ASP A 107 3.18 27.84 18.80
N VAL A 108 3.61 26.68 19.31
CA VAL A 108 2.81 25.49 19.50
C VAL A 108 2.63 25.27 21.00
N SER A 109 1.40 25.06 21.47
CA SER A 109 1.11 24.89 22.90
C SER A 109 1.32 23.44 23.36
N PRO A 110 1.94 23.19 24.52
CA PRO A 110 2.56 24.16 25.46
C PRO A 110 3.95 24.64 25.00
N SER A 111 4.72 23.82 24.30
CA SER A 111 5.94 24.11 23.57
C SER A 111 6.08 23.21 22.36
N ARG A 112 6.95 23.56 21.40
CA ARG A 112 7.22 22.66 20.26
C ARG A 112 7.71 21.30 20.74
N LEU A 113 8.61 21.21 21.72
CA LEU A 113 9.13 19.94 22.22
C LEU A 113 8.04 19.12 22.90
N ASP A 114 7.19 19.70 23.71
CA ASP A 114 6.12 19.00 24.39
C ASP A 114 5.07 18.49 23.38
N GLY A 115 4.70 19.33 22.40
CA GLY A 115 3.82 18.91 21.31
C GLY A 115 4.42 17.78 20.44
N ALA A 116 5.74 17.83 20.21
CA ALA A 116 6.47 16.78 19.52
C ALA A 116 6.47 15.45 20.28
N LYS A 117 6.70 15.49 21.60
CA LYS A 117 6.64 14.31 22.47
C LYS A 117 5.26 13.68 22.47
N GLU A 118 4.19 14.47 22.62
CA GLU A 118 2.82 14.00 22.63
C GLU A 118 2.46 13.32 21.30
N ALA A 119 2.74 13.97 20.17
CA ALA A 119 2.44 13.41 18.86
C ALA A 119 3.31 12.18 18.53
N ALA A 120 4.59 12.19 18.91
CA ALA A 120 5.48 11.05 18.74
C ALA A 120 5.04 9.85 19.57
N THR A 121 4.58 10.05 20.81
CA THR A 121 4.06 8.99 21.67
C THR A 121 2.82 8.37 21.05
N GLY A 122 1.84 9.18 20.61
CA GLY A 122 0.65 8.68 19.92
C GLY A 122 1.01 7.88 18.67
N PHE A 123 1.95 8.36 17.86
CA PHE A 123 2.43 7.63 16.69
C PHE A 123 2.99 6.24 17.06
N VAL A 124 3.80 6.17 18.11
CA VAL A 124 4.41 4.91 18.56
C VAL A 124 3.35 3.95 19.09
N GLU A 125 2.31 4.45 19.76
CA GLU A 125 1.19 3.64 20.26
C GLU A 125 0.33 3.04 19.14
N ASP A 126 0.20 3.78 18.01
CA ASP A 126 -0.59 3.36 16.85
C ASP A 126 0.20 2.46 15.86
N LEU A 127 1.53 2.34 16.05
CA LEU A 127 2.35 1.51 15.19
C LEU A 127 2.07 0.01 15.41
N PRO A 128 1.94 -0.80 14.33
CA PRO A 128 1.87 -2.25 14.44
C PRO A 128 3.07 -2.84 15.18
N GLU A 129 2.83 -3.77 16.09
CA GLU A 129 3.86 -4.44 16.90
C GLU A 129 4.92 -5.18 16.05
N SER A 130 4.63 -5.46 14.79
CA SER A 130 5.56 -6.12 13.87
C SER A 130 6.64 -5.20 13.30
N LEU A 131 6.48 -3.88 13.41
CA LEU A 131 7.43 -2.91 12.88
C LEU A 131 8.57 -2.63 13.87
N ASN A 132 9.81 -2.55 13.34
CA ASN A 132 10.94 -2.09 14.14
C ASN A 132 10.91 -0.56 14.25
N LEU A 133 11.00 -0.04 15.46
CA LEU A 133 11.11 1.38 15.74
C LEU A 133 12.45 1.72 16.39
N GLY A 134 13.21 2.62 15.78
CA GLY A 134 14.39 3.26 16.36
C GLY A 134 14.13 4.73 16.66
N LEU A 135 14.81 5.28 17.66
CA LEU A 135 14.70 6.67 18.06
C LEU A 135 16.08 7.35 18.10
N VAL A 136 16.21 8.45 17.39
CA VAL A 136 17.34 9.35 17.40
C VAL A 136 16.87 10.70 17.96
N SER A 137 17.54 11.25 18.93
CA SER A 137 17.40 12.65 19.31
C SER A 137 18.59 13.46 18.84
N PHE A 138 18.37 14.67 18.40
CA PHE A 138 19.45 15.52 17.94
C PHE A 138 19.27 16.98 18.35
N ASN A 139 20.41 17.60 18.60
CA ASN A 139 20.61 19.00 18.79
C ASN A 139 21.97 19.37 18.16
N GLY A 140 22.94 19.88 18.85
CA GLY A 140 24.31 20.04 18.35
C GLY A 140 25.05 18.72 18.11
N VAL A 141 24.51 17.60 18.62
CA VAL A 141 24.95 16.21 18.38
C VAL A 141 23.75 15.33 18.16
N ALA A 142 23.90 14.27 17.39
CA ALA A 142 22.86 13.24 17.20
C ALA A 142 23.22 11.98 18.00
N THR A 143 22.21 11.40 18.65
CA THR A 143 22.39 10.21 19.49
C THR A 143 21.26 9.22 19.22
N ILE A 144 21.62 7.96 18.96
CA ILE A 144 20.67 6.84 18.92
C ILE A 144 20.23 6.57 20.36
N ARG A 145 18.97 6.93 20.66
CA ARG A 145 18.39 6.80 22.01
C ARG A 145 17.79 5.40 22.20
N VAL A 146 17.20 4.87 21.16
CA VAL A 146 16.63 3.52 21.12
C VAL A 146 17.06 2.85 19.82
N GLN A 147 17.69 1.67 19.94
CA GLN A 147 17.99 0.85 18.77
C GLN A 147 16.72 0.29 18.16
N PRO A 148 16.66 0.13 16.83
CA PRO A 148 15.47 -0.42 16.19
C PRO A 148 15.08 -1.77 16.79
N SER A 149 13.83 -1.85 17.24
CA SER A 149 13.26 -3.07 17.83
C SER A 149 11.73 -2.98 17.83
N THR A 150 11.10 -4.11 18.05
CA THR A 150 9.62 -4.19 18.22
C THR A 150 9.17 -3.83 19.65
N ASN A 151 10.08 -3.45 20.53
CA ASN A 151 9.76 -2.98 21.87
C ASN A 151 9.44 -1.47 21.88
N HIS A 152 8.25 -1.10 21.46
CA HIS A 152 7.79 0.28 21.35
C HIS A 152 7.73 0.99 22.71
N GLN A 153 7.52 0.29 23.81
CA GLN A 153 7.47 0.87 25.16
C GLN A 153 8.80 1.51 25.57
N ALA A 154 9.91 0.98 25.09
CA ALA A 154 11.22 1.58 25.32
C ALA A 154 11.35 2.94 24.63
N ALA A 155 10.77 3.10 23.44
CA ALA A 155 10.77 4.37 22.72
C ALA A 155 9.90 5.43 23.45
N ILE A 156 8.71 5.06 23.91
CA ILE A 156 7.82 5.97 24.66
C ILE A 156 8.52 6.50 25.92
N ALA A 157 9.14 5.62 26.71
CA ALA A 157 9.84 6.05 27.93
C ALA A 157 11.01 7.01 27.64
N VAL A 158 11.67 6.85 26.51
CA VAL A 158 12.77 7.75 26.10
C VAL A 158 12.22 9.07 25.54
N ILE A 159 11.13 9.06 24.76
CA ILE A 159 10.48 10.27 24.25
C ILE A 159 10.11 11.20 25.40
N ASP A 160 9.51 10.68 26.45
CA ASP A 160 9.15 11.46 27.65
C ASP A 160 10.36 12.12 28.32
N SER A 161 11.52 11.46 28.26
CA SER A 161 12.77 11.93 28.88
C SER A 161 13.59 12.87 27.99
N LEU A 162 13.16 13.22 26.78
CA LEU A 162 13.90 14.11 25.91
C LEU A 162 14.03 15.50 26.54
N GLU A 163 15.22 16.07 26.49
CA GLU A 163 15.55 17.39 27.02
C GLU A 163 16.17 18.29 25.94
N LEU A 164 15.96 19.59 26.08
CA LEU A 164 16.52 20.58 25.16
C LEU A 164 18.05 20.63 25.25
N GLY A 165 18.69 20.81 24.12
CA GLY A 165 20.11 20.99 24.01
C GLY A 165 20.50 22.16 23.08
N PRO A 166 21.74 22.60 23.12
CA PRO A 166 22.20 23.72 22.29
C PRO A 166 22.37 23.28 20.83
N ALA A 167 22.24 24.25 19.91
CA ALA A 167 22.47 24.06 18.46
C ALA A 167 21.56 23.03 17.79
N THR A 168 21.73 22.88 16.49
CA THR A 168 20.96 21.91 15.65
C THR A 168 21.87 21.34 14.58
N ALA A 169 21.88 20.03 14.41
CA ALA A 169 22.72 19.30 13.46
C ALA A 169 21.89 18.27 12.66
N ILE A 170 21.13 18.73 11.66
CA ILE A 170 20.25 17.86 10.84
C ILE A 170 21.09 16.81 10.09
N GLY A 171 22.24 17.20 9.50
CA GLY A 171 23.12 16.25 8.83
C GLY A 171 23.54 15.11 9.75
N GLU A 172 23.95 15.42 11.00
CA GLU A 172 24.30 14.38 11.99
C GLU A 172 23.11 13.50 12.35
N ALA A 173 21.89 14.07 12.42
CA ALA A 173 20.68 13.30 12.69
C ALA A 173 20.41 12.25 11.63
N ILE A 174 20.57 12.62 10.35
CA ILE A 174 20.40 11.68 9.23
C ILE A 174 21.48 10.60 9.27
N PHE A 175 22.75 10.95 9.51
CA PHE A 175 23.80 9.95 9.63
C PHE A 175 23.56 8.99 10.81
N ALA A 176 23.20 9.49 11.98
CA ALA A 176 22.88 8.64 13.13
C ALA A 176 21.64 7.76 12.86
N ALA A 177 20.68 8.23 12.09
CA ALA A 177 19.54 7.43 11.68
C ALA A 177 19.92 6.33 10.67
N LEU A 178 20.85 6.60 9.74
CA LEU A 178 21.42 5.59 8.85
C LEU A 178 22.20 4.54 9.63
N ASP A 179 23.05 4.97 10.57
CA ASP A 179 23.78 4.06 11.48
C ASP A 179 22.79 3.19 12.29
N ALA A 180 21.66 3.76 12.72
CA ALA A 180 20.62 2.99 13.42
C ALA A 180 19.98 1.94 12.52
N VAL A 181 19.78 2.20 11.23
CA VAL A 181 19.26 1.19 10.30
C VAL A 181 20.23 0.03 10.14
N GLU A 182 21.53 0.26 10.14
CA GLU A 182 22.55 -0.80 10.08
C GLU A 182 22.53 -1.74 11.30
N LEU A 183 21.94 -1.31 12.41
CA LEU A 183 21.78 -2.14 13.63
C LEU A 183 20.59 -3.11 13.54
N VAL A 184 19.74 -2.99 12.53
CA VAL A 184 18.59 -3.88 12.33
C VAL A 184 19.09 -5.27 11.97
N GLN A 185 18.52 -6.29 12.63
CA GLN A 185 18.81 -7.67 12.27
C GLN A 185 18.23 -7.99 10.89
N THR A 186 19.03 -8.64 10.07
CA THR A 186 18.56 -9.18 8.79
C THR A 186 17.52 -10.27 9.02
N ASP A 187 16.59 -10.41 8.10
CA ASP A 187 15.59 -11.47 8.13
C ASP A 187 16.20 -12.88 7.95
N GLU A 188 15.36 -13.92 7.98
CA GLU A 188 15.78 -15.32 7.78
C GLU A 188 16.43 -15.55 6.40
N ASN A 189 16.18 -14.67 5.42
CA ASN A 189 16.75 -14.73 4.08
C ASN A 189 18.06 -13.95 3.94
N GLY A 190 18.46 -13.23 4.99
CA GLY A 190 19.65 -12.37 5.00
C GLY A 190 19.41 -11.01 4.37
N GLU A 191 18.15 -10.60 4.17
CA GLU A 191 17.79 -9.28 3.66
C GLU A 191 17.50 -8.30 4.82
N THR A 192 17.95 -7.05 4.68
CA THR A 192 17.61 -5.99 5.64
C THR A 192 16.18 -5.53 5.38
N PRO A 193 15.30 -5.50 6.39
CA PRO A 193 13.95 -4.98 6.22
C PRO A 193 13.95 -3.56 5.64
N PRO A 194 12.99 -3.21 4.77
CA PRO A 194 12.91 -1.86 4.23
C PRO A 194 12.82 -0.84 5.35
N ALA A 195 13.64 0.22 5.27
CA ALA A 195 13.74 1.24 6.29
C ALA A 195 13.32 2.61 5.77
N ARG A 196 12.76 3.42 6.66
CA ARG A 196 12.45 4.82 6.41
C ARG A 196 12.83 5.68 7.61
N ILE A 197 13.39 6.84 7.34
CA ILE A 197 13.69 7.86 8.36
C ILE A 197 12.57 8.89 8.35
N VAL A 198 12.07 9.26 9.54
CA VAL A 198 11.12 10.34 9.78
C VAL A 198 11.82 11.38 10.64
N LEU A 199 12.22 12.49 10.03
CA LEU A 199 12.95 13.56 10.67
C LEU A 199 12.00 14.73 10.96
N MET A 200 11.88 15.12 12.23
CA MET A 200 11.08 16.26 12.66
C MET A 200 12.01 17.35 13.20
N SER A 201 11.88 18.56 12.63
CA SER A 201 12.69 19.74 13.00
C SER A 201 11.98 21.03 12.59
N ASP A 202 12.49 22.17 13.06
CA ASP A 202 12.15 23.48 12.48
C ASP A 202 13.02 23.85 11.25
N GLY A 203 13.97 22.99 10.88
CA GLY A 203 14.75 23.10 9.64
C GLY A 203 16.01 23.94 9.69
N GLU A 204 16.40 24.49 10.82
CA GLU A 204 17.66 25.19 10.95
C GLU A 204 18.80 24.24 11.31
N THR A 205 19.92 24.32 10.56
CA THR A 205 21.17 23.62 10.90
C THR A 205 22.23 24.68 11.27
N THR A 206 22.80 24.52 12.43
CA THR A 206 23.78 25.49 12.94
C THR A 206 25.18 24.90 13.11
N VAL A 207 25.29 23.58 13.22
CA VAL A 207 26.55 22.85 13.41
C VAL A 207 26.52 21.48 12.73
N GLY A 208 27.62 20.77 12.72
CA GLY A 208 27.72 19.41 12.21
C GLY A 208 28.12 19.32 10.75
N ARG A 209 28.04 18.10 10.19
CA ARG A 209 28.28 17.83 8.76
C ARG A 209 27.21 18.49 7.90
N ALA A 210 27.57 18.82 6.65
CA ALA A 210 26.64 19.46 5.73
C ALA A 210 25.43 18.54 5.46
N ASP A 211 24.22 19.11 5.39
CA ASP A 211 23.01 18.37 5.11
C ASP A 211 23.09 17.70 3.72
N GLN A 212 23.85 18.30 2.77
CA GLN A 212 24.08 17.73 1.45
C GLN A 212 24.81 16.37 1.52
N ASP A 213 25.83 16.26 2.38
CA ASP A 213 26.58 14.99 2.56
C ASP A 213 25.65 13.90 3.13
N ALA A 214 24.75 14.28 4.03
CA ALA A 214 23.77 13.38 4.62
C ALA A 214 22.70 12.93 3.60
N ILE A 215 22.25 13.83 2.73
CA ILE A 215 21.36 13.51 1.59
C ILE A 215 22.03 12.48 0.67
N GLU A 216 23.30 12.71 0.29
CA GLU A 216 24.04 11.78 -0.57
C GLU A 216 24.21 10.40 0.08
N ALA A 217 24.49 10.35 1.38
CA ALA A 217 24.57 9.11 2.13
C ALA A 217 23.25 8.35 2.16
N ALA A 218 22.12 9.05 2.40
CA ALA A 218 20.80 8.45 2.39
C ALA A 218 20.42 7.89 0.99
N GLN A 219 20.76 8.63 -0.08
CA GLN A 219 20.57 8.18 -1.46
C GLN A 219 21.41 6.94 -1.77
N GLN A 220 22.68 6.89 -1.34
CA GLN A 220 23.56 5.75 -1.51
C GLN A 220 23.05 4.49 -0.78
N ALA A 221 22.50 4.69 0.41
CA ALA A 221 21.87 3.64 1.21
C ALA A 221 20.48 3.22 0.66
N GLY A 222 19.89 4.00 -0.26
CA GLY A 222 18.52 3.74 -0.76
C GLY A 222 17.43 3.96 0.28
N ILE A 223 17.72 4.79 1.32
CA ILE A 223 16.80 5.04 2.43
C ILE A 223 16.16 6.40 2.27
N ALA A 224 14.82 6.41 2.19
CA ALA A 224 14.04 7.63 2.07
C ALA A 224 13.97 8.35 3.42
N VAL A 225 14.20 9.67 3.41
CA VAL A 225 14.07 10.55 4.58
C VAL A 225 12.83 11.42 4.40
N SER A 226 11.76 11.09 5.11
CA SER A 226 10.58 11.96 5.20
C SER A 226 10.84 13.03 6.26
N THR A 227 10.45 14.27 5.96
CA THR A 227 10.71 15.40 6.85
C THR A 227 9.43 16.08 7.29
N ILE A 228 9.37 16.47 8.55
CA ILE A 228 8.25 17.20 9.16
C ILE A 228 8.75 18.54 9.65
N ALA A 229 8.29 19.61 9.02
CA ALA A 229 8.53 20.98 9.46
C ALA A 229 7.54 21.33 10.58
N PHE A 230 8.02 21.44 11.82
CA PHE A 230 7.14 21.63 12.97
C PHE A 230 7.30 22.98 13.60
N GLY A 231 6.20 23.74 13.72
CA GLY A 231 6.11 25.09 14.26
C GLY A 231 5.64 26.12 13.23
N THR A 232 5.66 27.38 13.63
CA THR A 232 5.21 28.52 12.81
C THR A 232 6.37 29.47 12.45
N ASN A 233 6.08 30.47 11.62
CA ASN A 233 7.07 31.52 11.30
C ASN A 233 7.19 32.58 12.39
N ASP A 234 6.25 32.59 13.34
CA ASP A 234 6.17 33.60 14.41
C ASP A 234 6.79 33.10 15.74
N GLY A 235 7.40 31.89 15.71
CA GLY A 235 8.05 31.29 16.85
C GLY A 235 9.17 32.18 17.41
N VAL A 236 9.20 32.35 18.74
CA VAL A 236 10.22 33.11 19.46
C VAL A 236 10.67 32.32 20.68
N ILE A 237 11.94 32.49 21.04
CA ILE A 237 12.49 31.98 22.30
C ILE A 237 13.16 33.14 23.07
N GLU A 238 13.20 33.01 24.38
CA GLU A 238 13.92 33.95 25.23
C GLU A 238 15.26 33.32 25.66
N ILE A 239 16.35 33.90 25.20
CA ILE A 239 17.69 33.46 25.58
C ILE A 239 18.25 34.43 26.63
N PRO A 240 18.71 33.93 27.79
CA PRO A 240 19.39 34.77 28.79
C PRO A 240 20.50 35.61 28.14
N GLU A 241 20.55 36.89 28.45
CA GLU A 241 21.52 37.87 27.91
C GLU A 241 21.31 38.30 26.44
N GLN A 242 20.56 37.57 25.62
CA GLN A 242 20.29 37.92 24.22
C GLN A 242 18.86 38.46 24.00
N GLY A 243 17.94 38.19 24.96
CA GLY A 243 16.55 38.58 24.85
C GLY A 243 15.72 37.69 23.94
N ILE A 244 14.69 38.25 23.30
CA ILE A 244 13.78 37.53 22.42
C ILE A 244 14.44 37.30 21.06
N VAL A 245 14.58 36.04 20.68
CA VAL A 245 15.18 35.59 19.41
C VAL A 245 14.10 34.93 18.57
N PRO A 246 13.84 35.38 17.32
CA PRO A 246 12.93 34.71 16.42
C PRO A 246 13.52 33.37 15.94
N VAL A 247 12.67 32.33 15.89
CA VAL A 247 13.02 30.98 15.43
C VAL A 247 11.99 30.50 14.40
N PRO A 248 11.98 31.13 13.20
CA PRO A 248 11.06 30.74 12.12
C PRO A 248 11.36 29.33 11.60
N VAL A 249 10.35 28.64 11.10
CA VAL A 249 10.50 27.29 10.50
C VAL A 249 11.01 27.41 9.06
N ASN A 250 12.11 26.72 8.76
CA ASN A 250 12.69 26.66 7.42
C ASN A 250 12.15 25.46 6.64
N ARG A 251 10.97 25.64 6.06
CA ARG A 251 10.27 24.58 5.30
C ARG A 251 10.99 24.19 4.02
N ASP A 252 11.59 25.16 3.34
CA ASP A 252 12.25 24.94 2.04
C ASP A 252 13.42 23.94 2.17
N LYS A 253 14.20 24.08 3.21
CA LYS A 253 15.33 23.19 3.51
C LYS A 253 14.88 21.76 3.76
N LEU A 254 13.88 21.57 4.59
CA LEU A 254 13.33 20.25 4.90
C LEU A 254 12.68 19.61 3.66
N GLN A 255 12.02 20.41 2.84
CA GLN A 255 11.45 19.94 1.57
C GLN A 255 12.53 19.47 0.58
N VAL A 256 13.69 20.18 0.52
CA VAL A 256 14.83 19.76 -0.30
C VAL A 256 15.36 18.39 0.15
N ILE A 257 15.52 18.17 1.46
CA ILE A 257 15.99 16.90 2.01
C ILE A 257 15.04 15.76 1.63
N ALA A 258 13.73 15.94 1.86
CA ALA A 258 12.73 14.93 1.54
C ALA A 258 12.72 14.59 0.05
N ASN A 259 12.61 15.59 -0.82
CA ASN A 259 12.55 15.40 -2.26
C ASN A 259 13.82 14.73 -2.81
N ALA A 260 14.99 15.12 -2.32
CA ALA A 260 16.26 14.59 -2.78
C ALA A 260 16.45 13.11 -2.39
N THR A 261 15.94 12.68 -1.24
CA THR A 261 16.06 11.30 -0.75
C THR A 261 14.89 10.38 -1.16
N GLY A 262 13.89 10.91 -1.88
CA GLY A 262 12.69 10.17 -2.25
C GLY A 262 11.69 9.99 -1.10
N GLY A 263 11.83 10.77 -0.02
CA GLY A 263 10.87 10.86 1.07
C GLY A 263 9.76 11.86 0.78
N GLN A 264 8.91 12.09 1.80
CA GLN A 264 7.81 13.05 1.72
C GLN A 264 8.05 14.21 2.68
N PHE A 265 7.63 15.39 2.27
CA PHE A 265 7.66 16.58 3.10
C PHE A 265 6.28 16.86 3.68
N PHE A 266 6.25 17.13 4.99
CA PHE A 266 5.06 17.52 5.73
C PHE A 266 5.33 18.81 6.50
N ALA A 267 4.27 19.53 6.83
CA ALA A 267 4.33 20.70 7.69
C ALA A 267 3.20 20.63 8.72
N ALA A 268 3.51 20.93 9.96
CA ALA A 268 2.55 20.99 11.05
C ALA A 268 2.80 22.23 11.91
N SER A 269 1.73 22.96 12.23
CA SER A 269 1.76 24.17 13.04
C SER A 269 1.05 23.99 14.41
N SER A 270 0.60 22.77 14.68
CA SER A 270 -0.02 22.37 15.94
C SER A 270 0.26 20.89 16.25
N THR A 271 0.11 20.50 17.51
CA THR A 271 0.25 19.10 17.94
C THR A 271 -0.75 18.17 17.21
N SER A 272 -1.99 18.62 16.99
CA SER A 272 -3.00 17.83 16.27
C SER A 272 -2.68 17.66 14.78
N GLU A 273 -2.12 18.69 14.13
CA GLU A 273 -1.63 18.55 12.75
C GLU A 273 -0.44 17.60 12.67
N LEU A 274 0.48 17.67 13.65
CA LEU A 274 1.60 16.75 13.73
C LEU A 274 1.15 15.29 13.94
N ALA A 275 0.16 15.08 14.81
CA ALA A 275 -0.42 13.75 15.00
C ALA A 275 -1.05 13.19 13.71
N ALA A 276 -1.79 14.02 12.96
CA ALA A 276 -2.36 13.63 11.68
C ALA A 276 -1.28 13.30 10.62
N VAL A 277 -0.17 14.02 10.62
CA VAL A 277 1.00 13.72 9.76
C VAL A 277 1.61 12.37 10.13
N TYR A 278 1.76 12.09 11.40
CA TYR A 278 2.28 10.81 11.87
C TYR A 278 1.33 9.64 11.51
N GLU A 279 0.01 9.83 11.64
CA GLU A 279 -0.99 8.83 11.21
C GLU A 279 -0.88 8.52 9.71
N ASP A 280 -0.74 9.55 8.85
CA ASP A 280 -0.53 9.39 7.41
C ASP A 280 0.77 8.63 7.10
N ILE A 281 1.88 8.99 7.73
CA ILE A 281 3.16 8.30 7.60
C ILE A 281 3.03 6.85 8.07
N GLY A 282 2.39 6.61 9.21
CA GLY A 282 2.17 5.28 9.78
C GLY A 282 1.39 4.37 8.83
N SER A 283 0.32 4.89 8.24
CA SER A 283 -0.49 4.15 7.28
C SER A 283 0.30 3.71 6.04
N GLN A 284 1.16 4.59 5.52
CA GLN A 284 1.99 4.31 4.34
C GLN A 284 3.12 3.32 4.59
N ILE A 285 3.63 3.26 5.82
CA ILE A 285 4.72 2.35 6.20
C ILE A 285 4.16 0.98 6.55
N SER A 286 3.00 0.94 7.19
CA SER A 286 2.40 -0.26 7.74
C SER A 286 1.76 -1.17 6.70
N PHE A 287 1.39 -0.64 5.51
CA PHE A 287 0.69 -1.40 4.49
C PHE A 287 1.46 -1.42 3.17
N GLU A 288 1.41 -2.55 2.50
CA GLU A 288 1.87 -2.71 1.12
C GLU A 288 0.71 -3.19 0.27
N THR A 289 0.54 -2.55 -0.88
CA THR A 289 -0.46 -3.01 -1.85
C THR A 289 0.11 -4.18 -2.63
N ILE A 290 -0.37 -5.38 -2.33
CA ILE A 290 -0.06 -6.58 -3.12
C ILE A 290 -1.19 -6.91 -4.06
N LYS A 291 -0.84 -7.46 -5.23
CA LYS A 291 -1.82 -7.98 -6.19
C LYS A 291 -2.23 -9.38 -5.78
N ASP A 292 -3.32 -9.49 -5.04
CA ASP A 292 -3.88 -10.78 -4.67
C ASP A 292 -4.60 -11.42 -5.86
N GLU A 293 -4.31 -12.68 -6.13
CA GLU A 293 -4.83 -13.40 -7.28
C GLU A 293 -6.19 -14.03 -6.97
N ILE A 294 -7.25 -13.54 -7.63
CA ILE A 294 -8.62 -14.06 -7.48
C ILE A 294 -9.00 -15.11 -8.53
N SER A 295 -8.04 -15.67 -9.25
CA SER A 295 -8.22 -16.75 -10.23
C SER A 295 -9.01 -17.96 -9.71
N PRO A 296 -8.85 -18.42 -8.45
CA PRO A 296 -9.60 -19.55 -7.92
C PRO A 296 -11.11 -19.34 -7.96
N SER A 297 -11.58 -18.11 -7.71
CA SER A 297 -13.02 -17.78 -7.73
C SER A 297 -13.63 -17.94 -9.13
N TYR A 298 -12.95 -17.44 -10.16
CA TYR A 298 -13.38 -17.57 -11.55
C TYR A 298 -13.33 -19.02 -12.04
N THR A 299 -12.30 -19.75 -11.63
CA THR A 299 -12.17 -21.17 -11.95
C THR A 299 -13.28 -21.99 -11.31
N ALA A 300 -13.63 -21.73 -10.06
CA ALA A 300 -14.75 -22.37 -9.38
C ALA A 300 -16.10 -22.09 -10.07
N ILE A 301 -16.36 -20.82 -10.43
CA ILE A 301 -17.57 -20.44 -11.20
C ILE A 301 -17.60 -21.18 -12.53
N GLY A 302 -16.49 -21.22 -13.26
CA GLY A 302 -16.38 -21.93 -14.53
C GLY A 302 -16.67 -23.43 -14.39
N LEU A 303 -16.13 -24.10 -13.38
CA LEU A 303 -16.39 -25.52 -13.09
C LEU A 303 -17.85 -25.78 -12.70
N ILE A 304 -18.45 -24.93 -11.87
CA ILE A 304 -19.86 -25.03 -11.49
C ILE A 304 -20.77 -24.92 -12.75
N LEU A 305 -20.51 -23.93 -13.59
CA LEU A 305 -21.26 -23.74 -14.83
C LEU A 305 -21.09 -24.92 -15.79
N LEU A 306 -19.87 -25.47 -15.88
CA LEU A 306 -19.57 -26.63 -16.72
C LEU A 306 -20.34 -27.88 -16.25
N THR A 307 -20.32 -28.16 -14.94
CA THR A 307 -21.02 -29.32 -14.36
C THR A 307 -22.53 -29.19 -14.50
N LEU A 308 -23.07 -27.99 -14.24
CA LEU A 308 -24.50 -27.72 -14.44
C LEU A 308 -24.91 -27.87 -15.92
N SER A 309 -24.08 -27.35 -16.84
CA SER A 309 -24.30 -27.50 -18.27
C SER A 309 -24.30 -28.98 -18.70
N ALA A 310 -23.32 -29.75 -18.20
CA ALA A 310 -23.25 -31.20 -18.48
C ALA A 310 -24.46 -31.95 -17.89
N ALA A 311 -24.84 -31.66 -16.65
CA ALA A 311 -26.01 -32.26 -16.01
C ALA A 311 -27.31 -31.96 -16.80
N MET A 312 -27.53 -30.70 -17.18
CA MET A 312 -28.67 -30.28 -18.00
C MET A 312 -28.67 -30.99 -19.36
N SER A 313 -27.49 -31.13 -19.97
CA SER A 313 -27.35 -31.86 -21.24
C SER A 313 -27.77 -33.34 -21.10
N LEU A 314 -27.28 -34.00 -20.05
CA LEU A 314 -27.62 -35.41 -19.78
C LEU A 314 -29.12 -35.58 -19.46
N LEU A 315 -29.69 -34.78 -18.61
CA LEU A 315 -31.09 -34.88 -18.21
C LEU A 315 -32.07 -34.60 -19.34
N TRP A 316 -31.73 -33.70 -20.27
CA TRP A 316 -32.66 -33.32 -21.34
C TRP A 316 -32.41 -34.00 -22.66
N PHE A 317 -31.22 -34.57 -22.93
CA PHE A 317 -30.85 -35.18 -24.20
C PHE A 317 -30.49 -36.68 -24.10
N SER A 318 -30.35 -37.22 -22.87
CA SER A 318 -30.10 -38.65 -22.69
C SER A 318 -31.42 -39.46 -22.87
N ARG A 319 -32.00 -39.44 -24.06
CA ARG A 319 -32.84 -40.53 -24.53
C ARG A 319 -31.91 -41.48 -25.28
N LEU A 320 -31.41 -42.47 -24.57
CA LEU A 320 -30.92 -43.67 -25.19
C LEU A 320 -32.08 -44.27 -26.02
N PRO A 321 -31.81 -44.77 -27.22
CA PRO A 321 -32.80 -45.41 -28.05
C PRO A 321 -33.37 -46.67 -27.40
#